data_35df47f5004d9902f3407904a25d89c3
#
_entry.id   35df47f5004d9902f3407904a25d89c3
#
_cell.length_a   1.000
_cell.length_b   1.000
_cell.length_c   1.000
_cell.angle_alpha   90.00
_cell.angle_beta   90.00
_cell.angle_gamma   90.00
#
_symmetry.space_group_name_H-M   'P 1'
#
loop_
_entity.id
_entity.type
_entity.pdbx_description
1 polymer ?
#
loop_
_entity_poly.entity_id
_entity_poly.type
_entity_poly.pdbx_seq_one_letter_code
_entity_poly.pdbx_strand_id
1 'polypeptide(L)'
;MVFNPELTRDALPPFSMQQQVPTQGAIADYCRFYQLDFEQDFPQYQHLCGYFDVVGYRLVAHCFYQEKSRGTVWILHGYLEHSGLYKHIIPVLLANNYSVLIYDLPAHGLSSGVRASIYHFAEYQQIIHHLLAYFDQKLPKPYLA
;
A
#
# COMPACT_ATOMS: atom_id res chain seq x y z
N MET A 1 9.57 10.69 16.67
CA MET A 1 10.03 9.41 16.10
C MET A 1 10.53 9.64 14.69
N VAL A 2 11.66 9.08 14.36
CA VAL A 2 12.29 9.21 13.02
C VAL A 2 12.36 7.81 12.44
N PHE A 3 12.01 7.67 11.17
CA PHE A 3 12.23 6.43 10.41
C PHE A 3 13.29 6.68 9.34
N ASN A 4 13.94 5.59 8.89
CA ASN A 4 14.93 5.65 7.81
C ASN A 4 14.34 5.03 6.55
N PRO A 5 14.12 5.82 5.47
CA PRO A 5 13.52 5.31 4.24
C PRO A 5 14.31 4.19 3.57
N GLU A 6 15.64 4.26 3.61
CA GLU A 6 16.49 3.23 3.00
C GLU A 6 16.37 1.91 3.75
N LEU A 7 16.48 1.95 5.08
CA LEU A 7 16.29 0.75 5.90
C LEU A 7 14.87 0.18 5.75
N THR A 8 13.87 1.03 5.57
CA THR A 8 12.50 0.59 5.34
C THR A 8 12.39 -0.14 4.00
N ARG A 9 12.95 0.43 2.92
CA ARG A 9 12.97 -0.21 1.60
C ARG A 9 13.68 -1.56 1.62
N ASP A 10 14.83 -1.63 2.28
CA ASP A 10 15.63 -2.85 2.39
C ASP A 10 14.93 -3.96 3.18
N ALA A 11 14.10 -3.58 4.15
CA ALA A 11 13.34 -4.52 4.97
C ALA A 11 12.06 -5.04 4.32
N LEU A 12 11.58 -4.39 3.25
CA LEU A 12 10.31 -4.79 2.61
C LEU A 12 10.43 -6.14 1.92
N PRO A 13 9.50 -7.07 2.20
CA PRO A 13 9.42 -8.33 1.47
C PRO A 13 8.66 -8.16 0.15
N PRO A 14 8.74 -9.14 -0.77
CA PRO A 14 7.76 -9.24 -1.83
C PRO A 14 6.35 -9.26 -1.24
N PHE A 15 5.40 -8.59 -1.89
CA PHE A 15 4.03 -8.55 -1.38
C PHE A 15 3.42 -9.94 -1.29
N SER A 16 2.75 -10.24 -0.19
CA SER A 16 2.06 -11.51 0.05
C SER A 16 0.81 -11.26 0.91
N MET A 17 -0.28 -11.95 0.56
CA MET A 17 -1.53 -11.91 1.36
C MET A 17 -1.38 -12.59 2.73
N GLN A 18 -0.31 -13.35 2.95
CA GLN A 18 -0.04 -14.08 4.19
C GLN A 18 0.93 -13.37 5.12
N GLN A 19 1.53 -12.26 4.69
CA GLN A 19 2.57 -11.59 5.47
C GLN A 19 2.12 -10.25 5.98
N GLN A 20 1.78 -10.19 7.26
CA GLN A 20 1.43 -8.95 7.93
C GLN A 20 2.67 -8.09 8.21
N VAL A 21 2.44 -6.78 8.33
CA VAL A 21 3.44 -5.83 8.80
C VAL A 21 3.93 -6.29 10.17
N PRO A 22 5.26 -6.36 10.38
CA PRO A 22 5.80 -6.74 11.67
C PRO A 22 5.52 -5.67 12.73
N THR A 23 5.50 -6.09 14.01
CA THR A 23 5.26 -5.17 15.14
C THR A 23 6.49 -4.35 15.52
N GLN A 24 7.66 -4.72 15.01
CA GLN A 24 8.95 -4.06 15.27
C GLN A 24 9.79 -3.97 14.00
N GLY A 25 10.78 -3.09 14.02
CA GLY A 25 11.73 -2.89 12.93
C GLY A 25 11.31 -1.77 11.97
N ALA A 26 12.09 -1.60 10.90
CA ALA A 26 12.01 -0.43 10.02
C ALA A 26 10.63 -0.21 9.38
N ILE A 27 9.93 -1.28 9.01
CA ILE A 27 8.57 -1.18 8.43
C ILE A 27 7.57 -0.72 9.49
N ALA A 28 7.66 -1.26 10.71
CA ALA A 28 6.81 -0.85 11.81
C ALA A 28 7.07 0.61 12.20
N ASP A 29 8.33 1.04 12.19
CA ASP A 29 8.71 2.44 12.47
C ASP A 29 8.13 3.39 11.43
N TYR A 30 8.17 3.02 10.14
CA TYR A 30 7.51 3.75 9.06
C TYR A 30 6.00 3.88 9.31
N CYS A 31 5.34 2.76 9.62
CA CYS A 31 3.89 2.76 9.87
C CYS A 31 3.52 3.65 11.07
N ARG A 32 4.28 3.59 12.15
CA ARG A 32 4.07 4.46 13.32
C ARG A 32 4.31 5.93 13.00
N PHE A 33 5.36 6.23 12.25
CA PHE A 33 5.68 7.62 11.86
C PHE A 33 4.52 8.27 11.09
N TYR A 34 3.94 7.54 10.14
CA TYR A 34 2.82 8.03 9.33
C TYR A 34 1.44 7.72 9.94
N GLN A 35 1.40 7.09 11.13
CA GLN A 35 0.14 6.73 11.81
C GLN A 35 -0.74 5.80 10.95
N LEU A 36 -0.12 4.80 10.35
CA LEU A 36 -0.78 3.75 9.57
C LEU A 36 -0.97 2.45 10.35
N ASP A 37 -0.60 2.45 11.64
CA ASP A 37 -0.67 1.31 12.57
C ASP A 37 -2.06 1.22 13.19
N PHE A 38 -3.05 0.81 12.40
CA PHE A 38 -4.46 0.76 12.80
C PHE A 38 -4.85 -0.52 13.55
N GLU A 39 -3.92 -1.38 13.90
CA GLU A 39 -4.18 -2.72 14.45
C GLU A 39 -4.96 -2.71 15.77
N GLN A 40 -4.76 -1.68 16.59
CA GLN A 40 -5.49 -1.54 17.86
C GLN A 40 -6.93 -1.07 17.67
N ASP A 41 -7.15 -0.15 16.73
CA ASP A 41 -8.46 0.42 16.46
C ASP A 41 -9.32 -0.49 15.56
N PHE A 42 -8.67 -1.27 14.71
CA PHE A 42 -9.33 -2.16 13.73
C PHE A 42 -8.70 -3.56 13.76
N PRO A 43 -8.84 -4.31 14.88
CA PRO A 43 -8.18 -5.61 15.05
C PRO A 43 -8.68 -6.68 14.07
N GLN A 44 -9.83 -6.47 13.44
CA GLN A 44 -10.38 -7.38 12.41
C GLN A 44 -9.68 -7.25 11.05
N TYR A 45 -8.87 -6.20 10.85
CA TYR A 45 -8.11 -6.00 9.62
C TYR A 45 -6.68 -6.51 9.75
N GLN A 46 -6.18 -7.11 8.67
CA GLN A 46 -4.76 -7.40 8.51
C GLN A 46 -4.10 -6.24 7.75
N HIS A 47 -2.97 -5.77 8.23
CA HIS A 47 -2.15 -4.81 7.50
C HIS A 47 -1.03 -5.55 6.78
N LEU A 48 -1.10 -5.59 5.45
CA LEU A 48 -0.13 -6.21 4.57
C LEU A 48 0.68 -5.12 3.89
N CYS A 49 1.99 -5.31 3.78
CA CYS A 49 2.87 -4.38 3.09
C CYS A 49 4.01 -5.13 2.43
N GLY A 50 4.31 -4.78 1.20
CA GLY A 50 5.39 -5.37 0.45
C GLY A 50 5.58 -4.72 -0.91
N TYR A 51 6.49 -5.26 -1.71
CA TYR A 51 6.79 -4.70 -3.02
C TYR A 51 6.35 -5.61 -4.17
N PHE A 52 6.11 -4.97 -5.31
CA PHE A 52 5.92 -5.59 -6.63
C PHE A 52 6.99 -5.06 -7.58
N ASP A 53 7.58 -5.92 -8.38
CA ASP A 53 8.45 -5.52 -9.50
C ASP A 53 7.62 -5.51 -10.79
N VAL A 54 7.39 -4.32 -11.34
CA VAL A 54 6.54 -4.10 -12.52
C VAL A 54 7.18 -3.07 -13.43
N VAL A 55 7.32 -3.39 -14.70
CA VAL A 55 7.85 -2.52 -15.78
C VAL A 55 9.11 -1.74 -15.38
N GLY A 56 10.03 -2.41 -14.68
CA GLY A 56 11.30 -1.81 -14.25
C GLY A 56 11.22 -1.01 -12.95
N TYR A 57 10.06 -0.90 -12.32
CA TYR A 57 9.90 -0.26 -11.01
C TYR A 57 9.67 -1.29 -9.91
N ARG A 58 10.19 -0.99 -8.71
CA ARG A 58 9.81 -1.67 -7.49
C ARG A 58 8.78 -0.79 -6.78
N LEU A 59 7.54 -1.24 -6.78
CA LEU A 59 6.40 -0.52 -6.22
C LEU A 59 6.05 -1.05 -4.83
N VAL A 60 5.83 -0.17 -3.89
CA VAL A 60 5.44 -0.53 -2.52
C VAL A 60 3.95 -0.33 -2.33
N ALA A 61 3.28 -1.37 -1.84
CA ALA A 61 1.84 -1.36 -1.62
C ALA A 61 1.52 -1.68 -0.16
N HIS A 62 0.47 -1.05 0.34
CA HIS A 62 -0.19 -1.37 1.60
C HIS A 62 -1.59 -1.90 1.31
N CYS A 63 -1.97 -2.97 1.99
CA CYS A 63 -3.33 -3.50 1.94
C CYS A 63 -3.85 -3.68 3.36
N PHE A 64 -4.96 -3.04 3.66
CA PHE A 64 -5.71 -3.22 4.90
C PHE A 64 -6.87 -4.14 4.55
N TYR A 65 -6.75 -5.41 4.92
CA TYR A 65 -7.57 -6.49 4.40
C TYR A 65 -8.46 -7.12 5.47
N GLN A 66 -9.72 -7.31 5.11
CA GLN A 66 -10.68 -8.14 5.83
C GLN A 66 -11.50 -8.95 4.83
N GLU A 67 -11.51 -10.27 4.96
CA GLU A 67 -12.18 -11.16 4.02
C GLU A 67 -13.67 -10.84 3.84
N LYS A 68 -14.35 -10.48 4.92
CA LYS A 68 -15.81 -10.21 4.93
C LYS A 68 -16.14 -8.73 4.73
N SER A 69 -15.22 -7.92 4.25
CA SER A 69 -15.51 -6.53 3.95
C SER A 69 -16.47 -6.37 2.77
N ARG A 70 -17.10 -5.19 2.69
CA ARG A 70 -18.11 -4.88 1.65
C ARG A 70 -17.54 -4.77 0.24
N GLY A 71 -16.25 -4.63 0.13
CA GLY A 71 -15.51 -4.41 -1.09
C GLY A 71 -14.13 -3.87 -0.78
N THR A 72 -13.38 -3.53 -1.80
CA THR A 72 -12.03 -2.97 -1.65
C THR A 72 -11.95 -1.61 -2.33
N VAL A 73 -11.54 -0.59 -1.58
CA VAL A 73 -11.25 0.74 -2.12
C VAL A 73 -9.78 0.80 -2.52
N TRP A 74 -9.52 1.13 -3.77
CA TRP A 74 -8.19 1.37 -4.33
C TRP A 74 -7.92 2.85 -4.28
N ILE A 75 -6.95 3.28 -3.48
CA ILE A 75 -6.55 4.68 -3.39
C ILE A 75 -5.38 4.92 -4.34
N LEU A 76 -5.55 5.82 -5.28
CA LEU A 76 -4.51 6.31 -6.16
C LEU A 76 -4.13 7.72 -5.70
N HIS A 77 -2.95 7.87 -5.13
CA HIS A 77 -2.50 9.16 -4.61
C HIS A 77 -2.14 10.15 -5.73
N GLY A 78 -2.12 11.42 -5.39
CA GLY A 78 -1.77 12.50 -6.30
C GLY A 78 -0.27 12.69 -6.49
N TYR A 79 0.08 13.61 -7.41
CA TYR A 79 1.46 14.02 -7.67
C TYR A 79 2.10 14.59 -6.41
N LEU A 80 3.33 14.17 -6.12
CA LEU A 80 4.11 14.49 -4.91
C LEU A 80 3.53 13.98 -3.60
N GLU A 81 2.51 13.12 -3.65
CA GLU A 81 1.98 12.44 -2.48
C GLU A 81 2.57 11.02 -2.36
N HIS A 82 2.15 10.29 -1.35
CA HIS A 82 2.45 8.87 -1.15
C HIS A 82 1.51 8.27 -0.10
N SER A 83 1.52 6.95 0.02
CA SER A 83 0.62 6.20 0.90
C SER A 83 0.59 6.71 2.35
N GLY A 84 1.72 7.14 2.88
CA GLY A 84 1.84 7.63 4.26
C GLY A 84 0.97 8.84 4.59
N LEU A 85 0.52 9.61 3.59
CA LEU A 85 -0.29 10.81 3.82
C LEU A 85 -1.79 10.51 3.99
N TYR A 86 -2.22 9.26 3.82
CA TYR A 86 -3.64 8.89 3.78
C TYR A 86 -4.20 8.41 5.13
N LYS A 87 -3.53 8.73 6.23
CA LYS A 87 -3.90 8.35 7.59
C LYS A 87 -5.30 8.78 8.04
N HIS A 88 -5.90 9.78 7.38
CA HIS A 88 -7.22 10.29 7.74
C HIS A 88 -8.35 9.59 6.99
N ILE A 89 -8.14 9.22 5.74
CA ILE A 89 -9.19 8.56 4.94
C ILE A 89 -9.24 7.05 5.16
N ILE A 90 -8.08 6.40 5.33
CA ILE A 90 -8.02 4.96 5.52
C ILE A 90 -8.91 4.51 6.69
N PRO A 91 -8.79 5.05 7.91
CA PRO A 91 -9.63 4.61 9.03
C PRO A 91 -11.13 4.85 8.81
N VAL A 92 -11.51 5.88 8.06
CA VAL A 92 -12.92 6.09 7.70
C VAL A 92 -13.44 4.94 6.83
N LEU A 93 -12.64 4.48 5.88
CA LEU A 93 -13.00 3.35 5.02
C LEU A 93 -13.06 2.04 5.81
N LEU A 94 -12.09 1.80 6.69
CA LEU A 94 -12.10 0.61 7.57
C LEU A 94 -13.32 0.61 8.51
N ALA A 95 -13.66 1.76 9.09
CA ALA A 95 -14.85 1.91 9.94
C ALA A 95 -16.15 1.65 9.19
N ASN A 96 -16.16 1.85 7.87
CA ASN A 96 -17.29 1.55 6.99
C ASN A 96 -17.23 0.16 6.36
N ASN A 97 -16.37 -0.70 6.88
CA ASN A 97 -16.22 -2.10 6.50
C ASN A 97 -15.74 -2.30 5.05
N TYR A 98 -14.83 -1.46 4.58
CA TYR A 98 -14.11 -1.66 3.33
C TYR A 98 -12.68 -2.13 3.60
N SER A 99 -12.17 -3.03 2.77
CA SER A 99 -10.72 -3.23 2.63
C SER A 99 -10.14 -2.08 1.80
N VAL A 100 -8.86 -1.79 2.00
CA VAL A 100 -8.19 -0.67 1.32
C VAL A 100 -6.89 -1.17 0.72
N LEU A 101 -6.66 -0.86 -0.55
CA LEU A 101 -5.39 -1.02 -1.22
C LEU A 101 -4.87 0.34 -1.65
N ILE A 102 -3.65 0.66 -1.26
CA ILE A 102 -2.94 1.85 -1.70
C ILE A 102 -1.51 1.47 -2.05
N TYR A 103 -0.97 2.01 -3.13
CA TYR A 103 0.44 1.81 -3.49
C TYR A 103 1.09 3.14 -3.87
N ASP A 104 2.38 3.21 -3.62
CA ASP A 104 3.17 4.36 -4.04
C ASP A 104 3.44 4.28 -5.54
N LEU A 105 3.05 5.31 -6.28
CA LEU A 105 3.33 5.43 -7.72
C LEU A 105 4.84 5.40 -7.99
N PRO A 106 5.29 5.05 -9.20
CA PRO A 106 6.70 5.15 -9.56
C PRO A 106 7.31 6.47 -9.13
N ALA A 107 8.50 6.43 -8.56
CA ALA A 107 9.25 7.60 -8.10
C ALA A 107 8.60 8.43 -6.97
N HIS A 108 7.63 7.84 -6.26
CA HIS A 108 6.97 8.42 -5.08
C HIS A 108 7.14 7.52 -3.86
N GLY A 109 7.12 8.12 -2.68
CA GLY A 109 7.18 7.41 -1.41
C GLY A 109 8.32 6.42 -1.31
N LEU A 110 8.00 5.17 -1.02
CA LEU A 110 9.00 4.08 -0.92
C LEU A 110 9.25 3.37 -2.27
N SER A 111 8.46 3.66 -3.30
CA SER A 111 8.66 3.07 -4.64
C SER A 111 9.90 3.61 -5.32
N SER A 112 10.48 2.82 -6.24
CA SER A 112 11.68 3.19 -6.98
C SER A 112 11.39 4.13 -8.15
N GLY A 113 12.45 4.72 -8.70
CA GLY A 113 12.39 5.61 -9.87
C GLY A 113 13.09 6.94 -9.64
N VAL A 114 13.20 7.73 -10.69
CA VAL A 114 13.71 9.10 -10.61
C VAL A 114 12.62 9.98 -10.03
N ARG A 115 12.89 10.68 -8.95
CA ARG A 115 11.92 11.39 -8.12
C ARG A 115 10.84 12.12 -8.92
N ALA A 116 9.60 11.77 -8.62
CA ALA A 116 8.37 12.38 -9.21
C ALA A 116 8.35 12.37 -10.75
N SER A 117 8.91 11.33 -11.37
CA SER A 117 8.93 11.19 -12.83
C SER A 117 8.47 9.81 -13.28
N ILE A 118 8.07 9.72 -14.55
CA ILE A 118 7.74 8.48 -15.23
C ILE A 118 8.22 8.62 -16.69
N TYR A 119 8.69 7.55 -17.31
CA TYR A 119 9.15 7.60 -18.70
C TYR A 119 7.99 7.69 -19.69
N HIS A 120 6.92 6.90 -19.47
CA HIS A 120 5.74 6.89 -20.33
C HIS A 120 4.47 6.74 -19.50
N PHE A 121 3.44 7.52 -19.79
CA PHE A 121 2.14 7.40 -19.10
C PHE A 121 1.50 6.00 -19.22
N ALA A 122 1.79 5.28 -20.31
CA ALA A 122 1.34 3.91 -20.48
C ALA A 122 1.84 2.96 -19.38
N GLU A 123 2.93 3.28 -18.70
CA GLU A 123 3.44 2.50 -17.56
C GLU A 123 2.44 2.46 -16.41
N TYR A 124 1.71 3.54 -16.14
CA TYR A 124 0.64 3.55 -15.12
C TYR A 124 -0.45 2.52 -15.43
N GLN A 125 -0.84 2.41 -16.71
CA GLN A 125 -1.81 1.43 -17.15
C GLN A 125 -1.28 0.00 -16.96
N GLN A 126 -0.04 -0.26 -17.32
CA GLN A 126 0.60 -1.56 -17.15
C GLN A 126 0.67 -1.96 -15.67
N ILE A 127 0.99 -1.00 -14.80
CA ILE A 127 1.04 -1.21 -13.35
C ILE A 127 -0.33 -1.59 -12.82
N ILE A 128 -1.37 -0.81 -13.15
CA ILE A 128 -2.74 -1.10 -12.70
C ILE A 128 -3.19 -2.48 -13.17
N HIS A 129 -2.93 -2.84 -14.43
CA HIS A 129 -3.28 -4.16 -14.95
C HIS A 129 -2.57 -5.28 -14.22
N HIS A 130 -1.29 -5.09 -13.90
CA HIS A 130 -0.51 -6.07 -13.13
C HIS A 130 -1.10 -6.28 -11.73
N LEU A 131 -1.40 -5.18 -11.03
CA LEU A 131 -1.96 -5.24 -9.68
C LEU A 131 -3.38 -5.82 -9.69
N LEU A 132 -4.22 -5.44 -10.64
CA LEU A 132 -5.56 -6.01 -10.79
C LEU A 132 -5.49 -7.53 -11.02
N ALA A 133 -4.58 -8.00 -11.86
CA ALA A 133 -4.38 -9.43 -12.10
C ALA A 133 -3.89 -10.16 -10.85
N TYR A 134 -2.97 -9.56 -10.10
CA TYR A 134 -2.48 -10.16 -8.85
C TYR A 134 -3.58 -10.28 -7.80
N PHE A 135 -4.38 -9.22 -7.62
CA PHE A 135 -5.41 -9.17 -6.59
C PHE A 135 -6.74 -9.80 -7.01
N ASP A 136 -6.88 -10.20 -8.27
CA ASP A 136 -8.10 -10.88 -8.71
C ASP A 136 -8.37 -12.11 -7.86
N GLN A 137 -9.59 -12.21 -7.35
CA GLN A 137 -10.04 -13.25 -6.41
C GLN A 137 -9.32 -13.31 -5.06
N LYS A 138 -8.43 -12.35 -4.77
CA LYS A 138 -7.77 -12.22 -3.47
C LYS A 138 -8.39 -11.16 -2.57
N LEU A 139 -8.97 -10.12 -3.17
CA LEU A 139 -9.60 -9.03 -2.44
C LEU A 139 -11.13 -9.05 -2.60
N PRO A 140 -11.87 -8.63 -1.56
CA PRO A 140 -13.33 -8.50 -1.64
C PRO A 140 -13.76 -7.54 -2.74
N LYS A 141 -14.76 -7.94 -3.52
CA LYS A 141 -15.39 -7.13 -4.57
C LYS A 141 -16.70 -6.53 -4.05
N PRO A 142 -17.20 -5.42 -4.63
CA PRO A 142 -16.63 -4.73 -5.78
C PRO A 142 -15.34 -3.94 -5.47
N TYR A 143 -14.58 -3.60 -6.50
CA TYR A 143 -13.48 -2.65 -6.41
C TYR A 143 -14.00 -1.24 -6.69
N LEU A 144 -13.64 -0.31 -5.80
CA LEU A 144 -13.97 1.11 -5.88
C LEU A 144 -12.69 1.93 -5.93
N ALA A 145 -12.72 3.08 -6.57
CA ALA A 145 -11.59 4.00 -6.64
C ALA A 145 -12.03 5.46 -6.40
#